data_27af3e2d4c28f71a4f00a4eed02fc9c4
#
_entry.id   27af3e2d4c28f71a4f00a4eed02fc9c4
#
_cell.length_a   1.000
_cell.length_b   1.000
_cell.length_c   1.000
_cell.angle_alpha   90.00
_cell.angle_beta   90.00
_cell.angle_gamma   90.00
#
_symmetry.space_group_name_H-M   'P 1'
#
loop_
_entity.id
_entity.type
_entity.pdbx_description
1 polymer ?
#
loop_
_entity_poly.entity_id
_entity_poly.type
_entity_poly.pdbx_seq_one_letter_code
_entity_poly.pdbx_strand_id
1 'polypeptide(L)'
;MLLASKKLIIVTTSHRPTQRVRSFVKDLASVLPYAVKVNRGKASLLDLYYDAMAVGAKRIVVVGAKKGNPGIVRVYAPREPPEIGLEEIAVISLSGVKLRREHQEAQKTFNTRSLGIDVRGIGDEIVRRIADTLVRAFLAKLVVFDEDVEKVDVLAKLRIEEKELVTTFICSTTGRVCGPTLRIIAVRDNVAGYRVYIPGAGRQKPT
;
A
#
# COMPACT_ATOMS: atom_id res chain seq x y z
N MET A 1 21.98 -5.54 24.13
CA MET A 1 20.90 -6.25 23.37
C MET A 1 20.16 -5.20 22.56
N LEU A 2 20.58 -5.01 21.30
CA LEU A 2 19.88 -4.11 20.37
C LEU A 2 18.48 -4.71 20.14
N LEU A 3 17.44 -4.02 20.62
CA LEU A 3 16.06 -4.33 20.27
C LEU A 3 15.95 -4.27 18.74
N ALA A 4 15.89 -5.42 18.11
CA ALA A 4 15.64 -5.51 16.68
C ALA A 4 14.35 -4.74 16.42
N SER A 5 14.43 -3.63 15.68
CA SER A 5 13.27 -2.79 15.36
C SER A 5 12.22 -3.66 14.70
N LYS A 6 11.05 -3.77 15.34
CA LYS A 6 9.92 -4.60 14.86
C LYS A 6 9.63 -4.25 13.41
N LYS A 7 9.71 -5.22 12.50
CA LYS A 7 9.35 -5.08 11.10
C LYS A 7 8.03 -5.81 10.85
N LEU A 8 6.99 -5.09 10.48
CA LEU A 8 5.67 -5.66 10.27
C LEU A 8 5.35 -5.91 8.80
N ILE A 9 5.95 -5.11 7.90
CA ILE A 9 5.65 -5.15 6.48
C ILE A 9 6.94 -5.20 5.68
N ILE A 10 7.10 -6.22 4.84
CA ILE A 10 8.13 -6.28 3.80
C ILE A 10 7.55 -5.69 2.53
N VAL A 11 8.23 -4.72 1.92
CA VAL A 11 7.82 -4.13 0.64
C VAL A 11 8.89 -4.44 -0.41
N THR A 12 8.49 -5.08 -1.49
CA THR A 12 9.40 -5.52 -2.55
C THR A 12 8.76 -5.37 -3.93
N THR A 13 9.51 -5.74 -4.97
CA THR A 13 9.06 -5.68 -6.36
C THR A 13 8.77 -7.07 -6.92
N SER A 14 8.05 -7.16 -8.01
CA SER A 14 8.08 -8.33 -8.89
C SER A 14 9.47 -8.48 -9.54
N HIS A 15 9.71 -9.60 -10.25
CA HIS A 15 10.96 -9.79 -10.98
C HIS A 15 11.15 -8.70 -12.06
N ARG A 16 12.42 -8.33 -12.32
CA ARG A 16 12.84 -7.35 -13.36
C ARG A 16 12.09 -6.00 -13.26
N PRO A 17 12.11 -5.32 -12.09
CA PRO A 17 11.43 -4.05 -11.92
C PRO A 17 12.13 -2.92 -12.67
N THR A 18 11.37 -1.97 -13.19
CA THR A 18 11.90 -0.71 -13.71
C THR A 18 12.41 0.19 -12.57
N GLN A 19 13.19 1.22 -12.93
CA GLN A 19 13.66 2.22 -11.96
C GLN A 19 12.49 2.94 -11.27
N ARG A 20 11.39 3.21 -12.00
CA ARG A 20 10.19 3.86 -11.46
C ARG A 20 9.50 2.98 -10.42
N VAL A 21 9.38 1.66 -10.67
CA VAL A 21 8.83 0.70 -9.70
C VAL A 21 9.69 0.63 -8.44
N ARG A 22 11.01 0.62 -8.56
CA ARG A 22 11.94 0.64 -7.41
C ARG A 22 11.79 1.91 -6.57
N SER A 23 11.62 3.07 -7.22
CA SER A 23 11.39 4.34 -6.53
C SER A 23 10.04 4.31 -5.81
N PHE A 24 8.99 3.82 -6.45
CA PHE A 24 7.66 3.69 -5.85
C PHE A 24 7.68 2.78 -4.60
N VAL A 25 8.34 1.62 -4.69
CA VAL A 25 8.49 0.70 -3.54
C VAL A 25 9.20 1.39 -2.37
N LYS A 26 10.22 2.20 -2.64
CA LYS A 26 10.91 2.99 -1.61
C LYS A 26 9.97 4.01 -0.95
N ASP A 27 9.22 4.76 -1.77
CA ASP A 27 8.26 5.76 -1.28
C ASP A 27 7.12 5.09 -0.50
N LEU A 28 6.59 3.96 -1.00
CA LEU A 28 5.53 3.21 -0.32
C LEU A 28 6.01 2.64 1.02
N ALA A 29 7.21 2.04 1.08
CA ALA A 29 7.77 1.52 2.31
C ALA A 29 7.99 2.61 3.37
N SER A 30 8.22 3.87 2.97
CA SER A 30 8.43 4.96 3.94
C SER A 30 7.16 5.37 4.68
N VAL A 31 5.98 5.10 4.12
CA VAL A 31 4.67 5.51 4.68
C VAL A 31 3.89 4.38 5.33
N LEU A 32 4.32 3.13 5.15
CA LEU A 32 3.67 1.97 5.76
C LEU A 32 4.23 1.69 7.16
N PRO A 33 3.41 1.18 8.10
CA PRO A 33 3.81 0.94 9.49
C PRO A 33 4.94 -0.08 9.60
N TYR A 34 6.04 0.33 10.24
CA TYR A 34 7.20 -0.54 10.48
C TYR A 34 7.67 -1.29 9.24
N ALA A 35 7.52 -0.68 8.06
CA ALA A 35 7.85 -1.32 6.81
C ALA A 35 9.35 -1.26 6.50
N VAL A 36 9.82 -2.26 5.78
CA VAL A 36 11.17 -2.32 5.24
C VAL A 36 11.12 -2.67 3.76
N LYS A 37 11.88 -1.91 2.96
CA LYS A 37 12.10 -2.25 1.55
C LYS A 37 13.15 -3.36 1.45
N VAL A 38 12.82 -4.45 0.76
CA VAL A 38 13.72 -5.54 0.46
C VAL A 38 13.91 -5.66 -1.05
N ASN A 39 15.15 -5.88 -1.48
CA ASN A 39 15.43 -6.16 -2.88
C ASN A 39 15.14 -7.64 -3.16
N ARG A 40 14.15 -7.91 -4.03
CA ARG A 40 13.74 -9.29 -4.31
C ARG A 40 14.81 -10.11 -5.03
N GLY A 41 15.53 -9.51 -5.99
CA GLY A 41 16.47 -10.26 -6.81
C GLY A 41 15.77 -11.42 -7.53
N LYS A 42 16.29 -12.65 -7.31
CA LYS A 42 15.72 -13.90 -7.82
C LYS A 42 14.83 -14.63 -6.82
N ALA A 43 14.63 -14.07 -5.61
CA ALA A 43 13.87 -14.71 -4.54
C ALA A 43 12.45 -15.11 -5.00
N SER A 44 12.05 -16.31 -4.71
CA SER A 44 10.70 -16.83 -4.94
C SER A 44 9.70 -16.24 -3.93
N LEU A 45 8.43 -16.60 -4.02
CA LEU A 45 7.46 -16.25 -2.98
C LEU A 45 7.71 -17.07 -1.71
N LEU A 46 8.25 -18.27 -1.83
CA LEU A 46 8.60 -19.10 -0.68
C LEU A 46 9.80 -18.52 0.08
N ASP A 47 10.80 -18.00 -0.61
CA ASP A 47 11.92 -17.30 0.05
C ASP A 47 11.43 -16.07 0.82
N LEU A 48 10.51 -15.30 0.22
CA LEU A 48 9.89 -14.16 0.91
C LEU A 48 9.06 -14.59 2.13
N TYR A 49 8.45 -15.78 2.10
CA TYR A 49 7.78 -16.34 3.27
C TYR A 49 8.77 -16.59 4.41
N TYR A 50 9.90 -17.24 4.13
CA TYR A 50 10.92 -17.50 5.15
C TYR A 50 11.55 -16.20 5.68
N ASP A 51 11.81 -15.23 4.81
CA ASP A 51 12.28 -13.90 5.22
C ASP A 51 11.28 -13.23 6.17
N ALA A 52 9.99 -13.31 5.85
CA ALA A 52 8.93 -12.74 6.69
C ALA A 52 8.84 -13.43 8.05
N MET A 53 8.91 -14.76 8.07
CA MET A 53 8.91 -15.53 9.33
C MET A 53 10.11 -15.19 10.20
N ALA A 54 11.30 -15.06 9.62
CA ALA A 54 12.53 -14.74 10.33
C ALA A 54 12.49 -13.38 11.05
N VAL A 55 11.80 -12.39 10.47
CA VAL A 55 11.68 -11.03 11.04
C VAL A 55 10.33 -10.76 11.73
N GLY A 56 9.43 -11.75 11.74
CA GLY A 56 8.09 -11.62 12.30
C GLY A 56 7.17 -10.67 11.52
N ALA A 57 7.39 -10.53 10.22
CA ALA A 57 6.55 -9.68 9.37
C ALA A 57 5.15 -10.29 9.18
N LYS A 58 4.14 -9.45 9.23
CA LYS A 58 2.73 -9.83 9.09
C LYS A 58 2.19 -9.61 7.67
N ARG A 59 2.91 -8.85 6.85
CA ARG A 59 2.53 -8.56 5.45
C ARG A 59 3.75 -8.53 4.54
N ILE A 60 3.54 -8.97 3.31
CA ILE A 60 4.49 -8.83 2.22
C ILE A 60 3.77 -8.12 1.08
N VAL A 61 4.27 -6.97 0.69
CA VAL A 61 3.73 -6.14 -0.39
C VAL A 61 4.64 -6.27 -1.60
N VAL A 62 4.11 -6.82 -2.68
CA VAL A 62 4.82 -7.03 -3.94
C VAL A 62 4.25 -6.10 -5.01
N VAL A 63 5.09 -5.21 -5.53
CA VAL A 63 4.70 -4.26 -6.58
C VAL A 63 5.12 -4.79 -7.94
N GLY A 64 4.16 -4.93 -8.84
CA GLY A 64 4.36 -5.31 -10.23
C GLY A 64 4.31 -4.13 -11.19
N ALA A 65 5.02 -4.27 -12.31
CA ALA A 65 5.00 -3.30 -13.40
C ALA A 65 3.86 -3.57 -14.39
N LYS A 66 3.27 -2.49 -14.92
CA LYS A 66 2.42 -2.52 -16.11
C LYS A 66 2.90 -1.42 -17.06
N LYS A 67 3.33 -1.81 -18.26
CA LYS A 67 3.93 -0.87 -19.25
C LYS A 67 5.05 0.01 -18.65
N GLY A 68 5.92 -0.61 -17.82
CA GLY A 68 7.05 0.08 -17.20
C GLY A 68 6.75 0.89 -15.92
N ASN A 69 5.49 1.15 -15.62
CA ASN A 69 5.04 1.87 -14.41
C ASN A 69 4.53 0.91 -13.32
N PRO A 70 4.47 1.32 -12.05
CA PRO A 70 3.75 0.57 -11.04
C PRO A 70 2.28 0.41 -11.45
N GLY A 71 1.82 -0.84 -11.61
CA GLY A 71 0.48 -1.11 -12.11
C GLY A 71 -0.35 -2.04 -11.24
N ILE A 72 0.31 -2.78 -10.36
CA ILE A 72 -0.35 -3.73 -9.47
C ILE A 72 0.40 -3.81 -8.14
N VAL A 73 -0.35 -3.80 -7.05
CA VAL A 73 0.16 -4.05 -5.69
C VAL A 73 -0.54 -5.29 -5.16
N ARG A 74 0.22 -6.36 -4.91
CA ARG A 74 -0.27 -7.60 -4.30
C ARG A 74 0.16 -7.63 -2.86
N VAL A 75 -0.73 -7.94 -1.97
CA VAL A 75 -0.46 -8.04 -0.54
C VAL A 75 -0.70 -9.46 -0.08
N TYR A 76 0.31 -10.00 0.59
CA TYR A 76 0.30 -11.35 1.12
C TYR A 76 0.42 -11.33 2.64
N ALA A 77 -0.19 -12.32 3.28
CA ALA A 77 0.06 -12.68 4.67
C ALA A 77 0.83 -14.00 4.71
N PRO A 78 1.87 -14.14 5.56
CA PRO A 78 2.46 -15.44 5.84
C PRO A 78 1.42 -16.34 6.50
N ARG A 79 1.33 -17.61 6.06
CA ARG A 79 0.52 -18.61 6.73
C ARG A 79 1.18 -19.04 8.03
N GLU A 80 0.37 -19.35 9.01
CA GLU A 80 0.86 -19.85 10.30
C GLU A 80 1.15 -21.35 10.24
N PRO A 81 2.19 -21.84 10.94
CA PRO A 81 2.44 -23.28 11.03
C PRO A 81 1.21 -24.07 11.51
N PRO A 82 0.97 -25.27 10.97
CA PRO A 82 1.87 -26.06 10.12
C PRO A 82 1.84 -25.70 8.63
N GLU A 83 1.01 -24.77 8.20
CA GLU A 83 0.96 -24.36 6.80
C GLU A 83 2.18 -23.52 6.42
N ILE A 84 2.75 -23.80 5.25
CA ILE A 84 3.91 -23.07 4.71
C ILE A 84 3.48 -22.29 3.47
N GLY A 85 3.90 -21.04 3.39
CA GLY A 85 3.69 -20.20 2.22
C GLY A 85 2.96 -18.90 2.49
N LEU A 86 2.56 -18.25 1.41
CA LEU A 86 1.92 -16.94 1.43
C LEU A 86 0.48 -17.05 0.93
N GLU A 87 -0.43 -16.42 1.64
CA GLU A 87 -1.80 -16.20 1.22
C GLU A 87 -1.94 -14.79 0.61
N GLU A 88 -2.44 -14.69 -0.62
CA GLU A 88 -2.74 -13.40 -1.25
C GLU A 88 -4.04 -12.85 -0.65
N ILE A 89 -3.93 -11.82 0.19
CA ILE A 89 -5.07 -11.24 0.89
C ILE A 89 -5.73 -10.09 0.12
N ALA A 90 -4.95 -9.35 -0.67
CA ALA A 90 -5.48 -8.25 -1.48
C ALA A 90 -4.68 -8.01 -2.75
N VAL A 91 -5.36 -7.53 -3.79
CA VAL A 91 -4.75 -7.05 -5.03
C VAL A 91 -5.33 -5.68 -5.37
N ILE A 92 -4.45 -4.68 -5.48
CA ILE A 92 -4.80 -3.30 -5.81
C ILE A 92 -4.27 -3.02 -7.22
N SER A 93 -5.18 -2.72 -8.16
CA SER A 93 -4.85 -2.36 -9.54
C SER A 93 -4.77 -0.85 -9.68
N LEU A 94 -3.69 -0.37 -10.30
CA LEU A 94 -3.41 1.05 -10.46
C LEU A 94 -3.49 1.45 -11.94
N SER A 95 -4.07 2.61 -12.23
CA SER A 95 -3.94 3.30 -13.52
C SER A 95 -2.67 4.12 -13.60
N GLY A 96 -2.19 4.64 -12.47
CA GLY A 96 -0.99 5.44 -12.37
C GLY A 96 -0.53 5.69 -10.95
N VAL A 97 0.67 6.24 -10.85
CA VAL A 97 1.25 6.69 -9.59
C VAL A 97 1.97 8.03 -9.79
N LYS A 98 1.93 8.88 -8.77
CA LYS A 98 2.81 10.03 -8.65
C LYS A 98 3.79 9.76 -7.51
N LEU A 99 5.09 9.73 -7.82
CA LEU A 99 6.12 9.48 -6.82
C LEU A 99 6.22 10.66 -5.85
N ARG A 100 6.68 10.42 -4.63
CA ARG A 100 6.87 11.49 -3.65
C ARG A 100 7.67 12.68 -4.23
N ARG A 101 8.78 12.40 -4.93
CA ARG A 101 9.64 13.44 -5.54
C ARG A 101 8.97 14.25 -6.66
N GLU A 102 7.83 13.81 -7.17
CA GLU A 102 7.06 14.50 -8.21
C GLU A 102 6.04 15.48 -7.63
N HIS A 103 5.92 15.57 -6.31
CA HIS A 103 5.17 16.60 -5.61
C HIS A 103 6.11 17.73 -5.20
N GLN A 104 5.73 18.98 -5.48
CA GLN A 104 6.59 20.16 -5.26
C GLN A 104 7.03 20.33 -3.80
N GLU A 105 6.12 20.17 -2.85
CA GLU A 105 6.39 20.42 -1.43
C GLU A 105 6.41 19.13 -0.59
N ALA A 106 6.71 17.99 -1.22
CA ALA A 106 6.74 16.74 -0.49
C ALA A 106 7.92 16.66 0.47
N GLN A 107 7.63 16.23 1.68
CA GLN A 107 8.66 15.93 2.69
C GLN A 107 9.00 14.43 2.72
N LYS A 108 10.14 14.11 3.29
CA LYS A 108 10.50 12.72 3.60
C LYS A 108 9.89 12.33 4.93
N THR A 109 9.46 11.08 5.03
CA THR A 109 9.13 10.44 6.31
C THR A 109 9.99 9.21 6.53
N PHE A 110 10.24 8.89 7.79
CA PHE A 110 11.08 7.77 8.20
C PHE A 110 10.46 7.12 9.43
N ASN A 111 10.66 5.79 9.54
CA ASN A 111 10.23 5.03 10.71
C ASN A 111 8.75 5.21 11.07
N THR A 112 7.88 5.28 10.06
CA THR A 112 6.43 5.34 10.25
C THR A 112 5.97 4.17 11.12
N ARG A 113 5.25 4.48 12.21
CA ARG A 113 4.75 3.50 13.18
C ARG A 113 3.27 3.24 12.99
N SER A 114 2.55 4.22 12.45
CA SER A 114 1.10 4.16 12.27
C SER A 114 0.65 4.84 10.98
N LEU A 115 -0.32 4.20 10.31
CA LEU A 115 -0.97 4.69 9.10
C LEU A 115 -2.47 4.76 9.38
N GLY A 116 -3.09 5.88 9.03
CA GLY A 116 -4.54 6.05 9.03
C GLY A 116 -5.09 6.03 7.60
N ILE A 117 -6.22 5.35 7.39
CA ILE A 117 -7.01 5.46 6.17
C ILE A 117 -8.16 6.41 6.45
N ASP A 118 -8.13 7.58 5.81
CA ASP A 118 -9.08 8.66 6.07
C ASP A 118 -10.38 8.44 5.29
N VAL A 119 -11.45 8.16 6.02
CA VAL A 119 -12.81 7.96 5.47
C VAL A 119 -13.78 9.05 5.93
N ARG A 120 -13.29 10.13 6.53
CA ARG A 120 -14.13 11.24 6.98
C ARG A 120 -14.87 11.87 5.81
N GLY A 121 -16.17 12.06 5.97
CA GLY A 121 -17.01 12.62 4.91
C GLY A 121 -17.26 11.71 3.70
N ILE A 122 -16.77 10.47 3.72
CA ILE A 122 -16.99 9.50 2.63
C ILE A 122 -18.31 8.77 2.90
N GLY A 123 -19.31 9.04 2.05
CA GLY A 123 -20.60 8.33 2.04
C GLY A 123 -20.64 7.13 1.08
N ASP A 124 -19.74 7.06 0.12
CA ASP A 124 -19.72 6.03 -0.93
C ASP A 124 -19.30 4.68 -0.33
N GLU A 125 -20.17 3.66 -0.45
CA GLU A 125 -19.94 2.32 0.09
C GLU A 125 -18.79 1.59 -0.62
N ILE A 126 -18.58 1.84 -1.92
CA ILE A 126 -17.49 1.25 -2.68
C ILE A 126 -16.15 1.74 -2.13
N VAL A 127 -16.05 3.04 -1.86
CA VAL A 127 -14.82 3.62 -1.28
C VAL A 127 -14.60 3.11 0.14
N ARG A 128 -15.65 2.94 0.94
CA ARG A 128 -15.54 2.36 2.29
C ARG A 128 -15.03 0.92 2.24
N ARG A 129 -15.55 0.07 1.36
CA ARG A 129 -15.05 -1.30 1.16
C ARG A 129 -13.57 -1.32 0.75
N ILE A 130 -13.17 -0.40 -0.11
CA ILE A 130 -11.75 -0.25 -0.48
C ILE A 130 -10.92 0.18 0.72
N ALA A 131 -11.40 1.14 1.51
CA ALA A 131 -10.73 1.57 2.74
C ALA A 131 -10.51 0.40 3.70
N ASP A 132 -11.52 -0.44 3.93
CA ASP A 132 -11.42 -1.63 4.77
C ASP A 132 -10.37 -2.62 4.24
N THR A 133 -10.30 -2.82 2.93
CA THR A 133 -9.24 -3.63 2.32
C THR A 133 -7.87 -3.02 2.56
N LEU A 134 -7.70 -1.71 2.38
CA LEU A 134 -6.43 -1.02 2.63
C LEU A 134 -6.02 -1.10 4.12
N VAL A 135 -6.98 -1.00 5.05
CA VAL A 135 -6.74 -1.19 6.49
C VAL A 135 -6.15 -2.57 6.76
N ARG A 136 -6.78 -3.64 6.25
CA ARG A 136 -6.28 -5.02 6.40
C ARG A 136 -4.94 -5.25 5.70
N ALA A 137 -4.81 -4.73 4.48
CA ALA A 137 -3.63 -4.91 3.64
C ALA A 137 -2.39 -4.25 4.23
N PHE A 138 -2.52 -3.04 4.76
CA PHE A 138 -1.39 -2.23 5.22
C PHE A 138 -1.27 -2.14 6.74
N LEU A 139 -2.04 -2.92 7.50
CA LEU A 139 -2.07 -2.87 8.96
C LEU A 139 -2.33 -1.44 9.47
N ALA A 140 -3.21 -0.74 8.77
CA ALA A 140 -3.57 0.64 9.06
C ALA A 140 -4.73 0.73 10.07
N LYS A 141 -5.00 1.94 10.55
CA LYS A 141 -6.19 2.27 11.34
C LYS A 141 -7.21 2.96 10.45
N LEU A 142 -8.49 2.77 10.72
CA LEU A 142 -9.53 3.59 10.09
C LEU A 142 -9.60 4.94 10.81
N VAL A 143 -9.63 6.04 10.07
CA VAL A 143 -9.78 7.40 10.60
C VAL A 143 -11.19 7.89 10.25
N VAL A 144 -12.03 7.97 11.27
CA VAL A 144 -13.45 8.34 11.13
C VAL A 144 -13.71 9.72 11.71
N PHE A 145 -12.98 10.12 12.75
CA PHE A 145 -13.11 11.39 13.44
C PHE A 145 -11.85 12.23 13.32
N ASP A 146 -12.00 13.55 13.50
CA ASP A 146 -10.85 14.47 13.41
C ASP A 146 -9.76 14.19 14.46
N GLU A 147 -10.16 13.76 15.64
CA GLU A 147 -9.27 13.37 16.74
C GLU A 147 -8.40 12.14 16.42
N ASP A 148 -8.81 11.32 15.45
CA ASP A 148 -8.03 10.14 15.05
C ASP A 148 -6.82 10.50 14.19
N VAL A 149 -6.83 11.68 13.55
CA VAL A 149 -5.72 12.15 12.69
C VAL A 149 -4.44 12.31 13.49
N GLU A 150 -4.53 12.83 14.71
CA GLU A 150 -3.36 13.05 15.57
C GLU A 150 -2.77 11.76 16.13
N LYS A 151 -3.53 10.65 16.06
CA LYS A 151 -3.13 9.32 16.58
C LYS A 151 -2.32 8.51 15.56
N VAL A 152 -2.05 9.06 14.38
CA VAL A 152 -1.30 8.39 13.31
C VAL A 152 -0.18 9.27 12.76
N ASP A 153 0.92 8.66 12.34
CA ASP A 153 2.07 9.39 11.78
C ASP A 153 1.79 9.82 10.32
N VAL A 154 1.11 8.96 9.57
CA VAL A 154 0.77 9.17 8.16
C VAL A 154 -0.71 8.92 7.95
N LEU A 155 -1.34 9.79 7.15
CA LEU A 155 -2.74 9.69 6.75
C LEU A 155 -2.82 9.43 5.25
N ALA A 156 -3.47 8.34 4.86
CA ALA A 156 -3.84 8.06 3.47
C ALA A 156 -5.22 8.68 3.21
N LYS A 157 -5.25 9.84 2.55
CA LYS A 157 -6.48 10.52 2.16
C LYS A 157 -7.04 9.92 0.89
N LEU A 158 -8.30 9.49 0.94
CA LEU A 158 -9.04 8.95 -0.18
C LEU A 158 -9.89 10.05 -0.82
N ARG A 159 -9.84 10.19 -2.14
CA ARG A 159 -10.67 11.12 -2.91
C ARG A 159 -11.08 10.49 -4.22
N ILE A 160 -12.27 10.78 -4.69
CA ILE A 160 -12.70 10.44 -6.05
C ILE A 160 -12.37 11.64 -6.94
N GLU A 161 -11.50 11.45 -7.92
CA GLU A 161 -11.11 12.45 -8.92
C GLU A 161 -11.28 11.81 -10.31
N GLU A 162 -12.00 12.47 -11.21
CA GLU A 162 -12.16 12.02 -12.61
C GLU A 162 -12.55 10.53 -12.74
N LYS A 163 -13.41 10.02 -11.85
CA LYS A 163 -13.85 8.63 -11.78
C LYS A 163 -12.74 7.62 -11.40
N GLU A 164 -11.67 8.07 -10.75
CA GLU A 164 -10.63 7.25 -10.15
C GLU A 164 -10.58 7.48 -8.64
N LEU A 165 -10.22 6.48 -7.88
CA LEU A 165 -9.94 6.66 -6.47
C LEU A 165 -8.47 7.04 -6.29
N VAL A 166 -8.25 8.27 -5.89
CA VAL A 166 -6.93 8.81 -5.62
C VAL A 166 -6.62 8.69 -4.13
N THR A 167 -5.50 8.06 -3.82
CA THR A 167 -5.01 7.91 -2.45
C THR A 167 -3.69 8.66 -2.31
N THR A 168 -3.65 9.70 -1.47
CA THR A 168 -2.44 10.50 -1.22
C THR A 168 -1.99 10.33 0.22
N PHE A 169 -0.69 10.02 0.42
CA PHE A 169 -0.11 9.89 1.76
C PHE A 169 0.41 11.22 2.27
N ILE A 170 -0.10 11.64 3.43
CA ILE A 170 0.17 12.93 4.07
C ILE A 170 0.70 12.67 5.48
N CYS A 171 1.76 13.37 5.86
CA CYS A 171 2.23 13.33 7.24
C CYS A 171 1.25 14.11 8.15
N SER A 172 0.74 13.45 9.18
CA SER A 172 -0.32 14.01 10.05
C SER A 172 0.11 15.28 10.76
N THR A 173 1.37 15.36 11.20
CA THR A 173 1.91 16.49 11.95
C THR A 173 2.08 17.75 11.13
N THR A 174 2.33 17.64 9.81
CA THR A 174 2.64 18.81 8.95
C THR A 174 1.58 19.08 7.91
N GLY A 175 0.68 18.13 7.65
CA GLY A 175 -0.28 18.19 6.55
C GLY A 175 0.33 18.09 5.15
N ARG A 176 1.66 17.93 5.03
CA ARG A 176 2.36 17.84 3.74
C ARG A 176 2.39 16.44 3.18
N VAL A 177 2.39 16.32 1.85
CA VAL A 177 2.58 15.03 1.18
C VAL A 177 3.92 14.43 1.60
N CYS A 178 3.93 13.18 2.04
CA CYS A 178 5.15 12.49 2.46
C CYS A 178 5.33 11.10 1.83
N GLY A 179 4.39 10.70 0.98
CA GLY A 179 4.45 9.45 0.24
C GLY A 179 4.05 9.60 -1.22
N PRO A 180 3.84 8.49 -1.92
CA PRO A 180 3.33 8.52 -3.29
C PRO A 180 1.85 8.86 -3.32
N THR A 181 1.32 9.22 -4.49
CA THR A 181 -0.12 9.22 -4.77
C THR A 181 -0.43 8.03 -5.67
N LEU A 182 -1.47 7.29 -5.32
CA LEU A 182 -1.97 6.12 -6.05
C LEU A 182 -3.28 6.48 -6.75
N ARG A 183 -3.42 6.13 -8.03
CA ARG A 183 -4.68 6.14 -8.76
C ARG A 183 -5.19 4.69 -8.85
N ILE A 184 -6.19 4.37 -8.06
CA ILE A 184 -6.73 3.02 -7.90
C ILE A 184 -7.92 2.85 -8.84
N ILE A 185 -7.91 1.77 -9.63
CA ILE A 185 -9.00 1.45 -10.58
C ILE A 185 -9.80 0.21 -10.17
N ALA A 186 -9.17 -0.68 -9.41
CA ALA A 186 -9.86 -1.86 -8.87
C ALA A 186 -9.13 -2.38 -7.62
N VAL A 187 -9.90 -2.98 -6.73
CA VAL A 187 -9.39 -3.70 -5.57
C VAL A 187 -10.08 -5.06 -5.51
N ARG A 188 -9.30 -6.12 -5.31
CA ARG A 188 -9.78 -7.44 -4.96
C ARG A 188 -9.36 -7.74 -3.52
N ASP A 189 -10.32 -8.05 -2.69
CA ASP A 189 -10.15 -8.49 -1.32
C ASP A 189 -10.43 -10.00 -1.25
N ASN A 190 -9.40 -10.79 -1.04
CA ASN A 190 -9.54 -12.25 -1.01
C ASN A 190 -10.02 -12.74 0.37
N VAL A 191 -9.85 -11.93 1.42
CA VAL A 191 -10.34 -12.25 2.78
C VAL A 191 -11.84 -12.02 2.88
N ALA A 192 -12.32 -10.88 2.39
CA ALA A 192 -13.75 -10.55 2.40
C ALA A 192 -14.51 -11.11 1.17
N GLY A 193 -13.78 -11.72 0.22
CA GLY A 193 -14.39 -12.43 -0.92
C GLY A 193 -15.02 -11.53 -1.98
N TYR A 194 -14.57 -10.26 -2.13
CA TYR A 194 -15.13 -9.37 -3.15
C TYR A 194 -14.08 -8.75 -4.07
N ARG A 195 -14.57 -8.29 -5.21
CA ARG A 195 -13.81 -7.47 -6.14
C ARG A 195 -14.62 -6.21 -6.48
N VAL A 196 -13.97 -5.06 -6.31
CA VAL A 196 -14.56 -3.75 -6.56
C VAL A 196 -13.83 -3.07 -7.70
N TYR A 197 -14.57 -2.53 -8.64
CA TYR A 197 -14.08 -1.65 -9.69
C TYR A 197 -14.57 -0.24 -9.41
N ILE A 198 -13.71 0.74 -9.59
CA ILE A 198 -14.12 2.15 -9.53
C ILE A 198 -14.88 2.47 -10.81
N PRO A 199 -16.17 2.90 -10.72
CA PRO A 199 -16.97 3.20 -11.88
C PRO A 199 -16.32 4.27 -12.77
N GLY A 200 -16.03 3.92 -14.02
CA GLY A 200 -15.44 4.84 -15.00
C GLY A 200 -13.91 4.81 -15.11
N ALA A 201 -13.20 4.12 -14.21
CA ALA A 201 -11.78 3.88 -14.36
C ALA A 201 -11.55 2.73 -15.36
N GLY A 202 -11.08 3.03 -16.56
CA GLY A 202 -10.51 2.01 -17.44
C GLY A 202 -11.35 1.48 -18.59
N ARG A 203 -12.15 2.31 -19.24
CA ARG A 203 -12.62 2.04 -20.61
C ARG A 203 -12.16 3.15 -21.56
N GLN A 204 -10.87 3.27 -21.78
CA GLN A 204 -10.41 3.70 -23.10
C GLN A 204 -10.29 2.41 -23.93
N LYS A 205 -11.27 2.15 -24.80
CA LYS A 205 -11.06 1.25 -25.93
C LYS A 205 -9.89 1.83 -26.75
N PRO A 206 -8.94 1.02 -27.20
CA PRO A 206 -8.00 1.49 -28.22
C PRO A 206 -8.81 1.79 -29.47
N THR A 207 -8.76 3.04 -29.94
CA THR A 207 -9.03 3.40 -31.33
C THR A 207 -7.90 2.88 -32.19
#